data_78e8be94c3bb824d30a2843fb940b4ae
#
_entry.id   78e8be94c3bb824d30a2843fb940b4ae
#
_cell.length_a   1.000
_cell.length_b   1.000
_cell.length_c   1.000
_cell.angle_alpha   90.00
_cell.angle_beta   90.00
_cell.angle_gamma   90.00
#
_symmetry.space_group_name_H-M   'P 1'
#
loop_
_entity.id
_entity.type
_entity.pdbx_description
1 polymer ?
#
loop_
_entity_poly.entity_id
_entity_poly.type
_entity_poly.pdbx_seq_one_letter_code
_entity_poly.pdbx_strand_id
1 'polypeptide(L)'
;FSYVSHLSCPKCQAEYSCDEIHQLCACGSPLLVKYRLEELASSLKPSDLMTRPSTLWRYHEWLPVHCEENVVTLGEGMTPLIPMPRIGREMGITHLYMKDEGVLPTGTFKARGAAVGVSKAKELGVKALAMPTNGNAGAAWALYAARAGIKTTIVMPVDAPEITRKECEASGANLFLVNGLISDAGKMVARAVERDHLFDASTLKEPYRIEGKKTMGLEIAEQLGWKMPDVILYPTGGGVGIIGIYKALSELLQMGWVEGPLPRLVAVQAEGCAPIVQA
;
A
#
# COMPACT_ATOMS: atom_id res chain seq x y z
N PHE A 1 19.41 5.91 -2.64
CA PHE A 1 18.11 5.58 -3.21
C PHE A 1 17.02 5.72 -2.16
N SER A 2 17.05 5.02 -1.04
CA SER A 2 16.04 5.09 0.05
C SER A 2 16.60 5.72 1.32
N TYR A 3 15.77 6.48 2.04
CA TYR A 3 16.08 7.00 3.37
C TYR A 3 15.44 6.19 4.51
N VAL A 4 15.06 4.93 4.22
CA VAL A 4 14.54 4.04 5.25
C VAL A 4 15.55 3.89 6.39
N SER A 5 15.06 3.88 7.62
CA SER A 5 15.86 3.76 8.84
C SER A 5 15.66 2.40 9.51
N HIS A 6 14.45 2.15 9.97
CA HIS A 6 14.11 0.95 10.73
C HIS A 6 12.60 0.65 10.66
N LEU A 7 12.19 -0.48 11.22
CA LEU A 7 10.80 -0.78 11.50
C LEU A 7 10.49 -0.47 12.97
N SER A 8 9.34 0.14 13.24
CA SER A 8 8.94 0.51 14.59
C SER A 8 7.54 -0.01 14.91
N CYS A 9 7.36 -0.50 16.13
CA CYS A 9 6.05 -0.90 16.64
C CYS A 9 5.30 0.31 17.20
N PRO A 10 4.09 0.64 16.69
CA PRO A 10 3.32 1.77 17.21
C PRO A 10 2.77 1.54 18.63
N LYS A 11 2.74 0.29 19.11
CA LYS A 11 2.19 -0.06 20.42
C LYS A 11 3.23 -0.05 21.53
N CYS A 12 4.37 -0.72 21.34
CA CYS A 12 5.40 -0.89 22.37
C CYS A 12 6.72 -0.17 22.03
N GLN A 13 6.78 0.50 20.88
CA GLN A 13 7.94 1.26 20.40
C GLN A 13 9.21 0.44 20.16
N ALA A 14 9.11 -0.90 20.15
CA ALA A 14 10.23 -1.76 19.78
C ALA A 14 10.65 -1.49 18.33
N GLU A 15 11.96 -1.49 18.11
CA GLU A 15 12.59 -1.25 16.81
C GLU A 15 13.18 -2.54 16.26
N TYR A 16 13.17 -2.67 14.93
CA TYR A 16 13.68 -3.83 14.19
C TYR A 16 14.43 -3.37 12.95
N SER A 17 15.40 -4.16 12.51
CA SER A 17 16.11 -3.93 11.26
C SER A 17 15.15 -4.00 10.05
N CYS A 18 15.31 -3.10 9.09
CA CYS A 18 14.62 -3.17 7.80
C CYS A 18 15.32 -4.10 6.79
N ASP A 19 16.49 -4.66 7.14
CA ASP A 19 17.29 -5.55 6.29
C ASP A 19 17.03 -7.02 6.57
N GLU A 20 16.12 -7.31 7.50
CA GLU A 20 15.69 -8.65 7.88
C GLU A 20 14.17 -8.80 7.71
N ILE A 21 13.72 -10.06 7.58
CA ILE A 21 12.29 -10.34 7.48
C ILE A 21 11.66 -10.24 8.87
N HIS A 22 10.90 -9.17 9.08
CA HIS A 22 10.03 -8.99 10.25
C HIS A 22 8.59 -8.81 9.79
N GLN A 23 7.69 -9.62 10.34
CA GLN A 23 6.27 -9.59 9.98
C GLN A 23 5.46 -8.79 10.98
N LEU A 24 5.46 -9.21 12.24
CA LEU A 24 4.82 -8.52 13.35
C LEU A 24 5.83 -8.24 14.44
N CYS A 25 5.52 -7.25 15.28
CA CYS A 25 6.22 -7.05 16.53
C CYS A 25 6.04 -8.25 17.47
N ALA A 26 6.98 -8.51 18.36
CA ALA A 26 6.86 -9.53 19.41
C ALA A 26 5.59 -9.34 20.27
N CYS A 27 5.04 -8.14 20.37
CA CYS A 27 3.77 -7.87 21.05
C CYS A 27 2.53 -8.14 20.18
N GLY A 28 2.69 -8.68 18.95
CA GLY A 28 1.63 -9.00 18.00
C GLY A 28 1.10 -7.80 17.19
N SER A 29 1.63 -6.60 17.38
CA SER A 29 1.21 -5.40 16.63
C SER A 29 1.87 -5.36 15.25
N PRO A 30 1.20 -4.81 14.22
CA PRO A 30 1.85 -4.47 12.95
C PRO A 30 3.05 -3.53 13.15
N LEU A 31 4.03 -3.63 12.25
CA LEU A 31 5.19 -2.75 12.22
C LEU A 31 5.01 -1.64 11.18
N LEU A 32 5.61 -0.48 11.44
CA LEU A 32 5.62 0.67 10.55
C LEU A 32 7.06 0.99 10.15
N VAL A 33 7.27 1.29 8.87
CA VAL A 33 8.56 1.72 8.34
C VAL A 33 8.83 3.16 8.78
N LYS A 34 10.06 3.44 9.22
CA LYS A 34 10.54 4.77 9.58
C LYS A 34 11.63 5.24 8.64
N TYR A 35 11.72 6.55 8.45
CA TYR A 35 12.66 7.19 7.53
C TYR A 35 13.45 8.29 8.24
N ARG A 36 14.66 8.58 7.73
CA ARG A 36 15.49 9.73 8.14
C ARG A 36 14.98 10.99 7.43
N LEU A 37 13.81 11.52 7.89
CA LEU A 37 13.10 12.60 7.20
C LEU A 37 13.88 13.93 7.21
N GLU A 38 14.65 14.23 8.26
CA GLU A 38 15.48 15.45 8.34
C GLU A 38 16.59 15.44 7.27
N GLU A 39 17.26 14.30 7.11
CA GLU A 39 18.27 14.10 6.06
C GLU A 39 17.63 14.22 4.69
N LEU A 40 16.47 13.60 4.48
CA LEU A 40 15.74 13.64 3.23
C LEU A 40 15.30 15.08 2.90
N ALA A 41 14.76 15.82 3.86
CA ALA A 41 14.35 17.22 3.69
C ALA A 41 15.54 18.14 3.31
N SER A 42 16.73 17.81 3.80
CA SER A 42 17.95 18.56 3.47
C SER A 42 18.52 18.24 2.09
N SER A 43 18.26 17.04 1.57
CA SER A 43 18.87 16.51 0.34
C SER A 43 17.97 16.62 -0.90
N LEU A 44 16.67 16.75 -0.74
CA LEU A 44 15.68 16.72 -1.82
C LEU A 44 14.71 17.89 -1.70
N LYS A 45 14.33 18.46 -2.85
CA LYS A 45 13.33 19.55 -2.95
C LYS A 45 12.16 19.12 -3.86
N PRO A 46 10.97 19.70 -3.69
CA PRO A 46 9.82 19.44 -4.57
C PRO A 46 10.13 19.58 -6.07
N SER A 47 10.99 20.54 -6.44
CA SER A 47 11.41 20.76 -7.82
C SER A 47 12.14 19.58 -8.45
N ASP A 48 12.84 18.80 -7.66
CA ASP A 48 13.65 17.68 -8.15
C ASP A 48 12.78 16.52 -8.66
N LEU A 49 11.52 16.46 -8.21
CA LEU A 49 10.55 15.48 -8.68
C LEU A 49 9.98 15.79 -10.07
N MET A 50 10.05 17.05 -10.53
CA MET A 50 9.40 17.50 -11.78
C MET A 50 9.89 16.76 -13.02
N THR A 51 11.16 16.35 -13.04
CA THR A 51 11.80 15.67 -14.17
C THR A 51 11.73 14.14 -14.10
N ARG A 52 11.20 13.59 -13.00
CA ARG A 52 11.14 12.15 -12.79
C ARG A 52 9.98 11.48 -13.53
N PRO A 53 10.12 10.21 -13.93
CA PRO A 53 9.02 9.46 -14.54
C PRO A 53 7.75 9.47 -13.68
N SER A 54 6.58 9.44 -14.34
CA SER A 54 5.26 9.47 -13.68
C SER A 54 4.87 8.08 -13.14
N THR A 55 5.69 7.51 -12.26
CA THR A 55 5.44 6.26 -11.53
C THR A 55 5.51 6.50 -10.03
N LEU A 56 5.04 5.56 -9.21
CA LEU A 56 5.17 5.68 -7.76
C LEU A 56 6.65 5.70 -7.30
N TRP A 57 7.55 5.14 -8.11
CA TRP A 57 8.98 5.10 -7.82
C TRP A 57 9.69 6.45 -7.96
N ARG A 58 8.98 7.50 -8.45
CA ARG A 58 9.47 8.88 -8.38
C ARG A 58 9.72 9.35 -6.95
N TYR A 59 9.11 8.66 -5.96
CA TYR A 59 9.26 8.91 -4.53
C TYR A 59 10.12 7.86 -3.84
N HIS A 60 11.10 7.26 -4.54
CA HIS A 60 11.89 6.13 -4.02
C HIS A 60 12.58 6.41 -2.68
N GLU A 61 12.90 7.67 -2.37
CA GLU A 61 13.50 8.06 -1.10
C GLU A 61 12.57 7.79 0.10
N TRP A 62 11.25 7.91 -0.09
CA TRP A 62 10.23 7.59 0.90
C TRP A 62 9.79 6.12 0.87
N LEU A 63 10.45 5.27 0.08
CA LEU A 63 10.08 3.86 -0.06
C LEU A 63 11.16 2.95 0.55
N PRO A 64 10.78 1.73 1.01
CA PRO A 64 11.68 0.92 1.85
C PRO A 64 12.72 0.10 1.08
N VAL A 65 12.82 0.25 -0.22
CA VAL A 65 13.74 -0.50 -1.09
C VAL A 65 15.06 0.26 -1.20
N HIS A 66 16.17 -0.38 -0.83
CA HIS A 66 17.50 0.27 -0.84
C HIS A 66 18.12 0.32 -2.22
N CYS A 67 17.93 -0.71 -3.03
CA CYS A 67 18.61 -0.88 -4.30
C CYS A 67 17.62 -0.87 -5.48
N GLU A 68 17.92 -0.07 -6.50
CA GLU A 68 17.06 0.09 -7.68
C GLU A 68 16.83 -1.23 -8.44
N GLU A 69 17.82 -2.12 -8.47
CA GLU A 69 17.71 -3.43 -9.11
C GLU A 69 16.63 -4.35 -8.50
N ASN A 70 16.18 -4.04 -7.29
CA ASN A 70 15.10 -4.76 -6.62
C ASN A 70 13.71 -4.20 -6.94
N VAL A 71 13.64 -3.06 -7.60
CA VAL A 71 12.37 -2.45 -8.00
C VAL A 71 11.60 -3.36 -8.96
N VAL A 72 10.37 -3.65 -8.59
CA VAL A 72 9.40 -4.37 -9.41
C VAL A 72 8.27 -3.42 -9.75
N THR A 73 8.14 -3.05 -11.01
CA THR A 73 7.16 -2.06 -11.48
C THR A 73 6.47 -2.49 -12.76
N LEU A 74 5.26 -2.03 -12.94
CA LEU A 74 4.44 -2.11 -14.15
C LEU A 74 4.02 -0.71 -14.62
N GLY A 75 4.72 0.35 -14.13
CA GLY A 75 4.43 1.73 -14.47
C GLY A 75 3.32 2.37 -13.62
N GLU A 76 2.96 1.74 -12.50
CA GLU A 76 1.93 2.24 -11.57
C GLU A 76 2.33 3.58 -10.92
N GLY A 77 1.34 4.42 -10.66
CA GLY A 77 1.50 5.73 -9.98
C GLY A 77 1.03 6.90 -10.81
N MET A 78 1.11 8.09 -10.24
CA MET A 78 0.66 9.37 -10.82
C MET A 78 -0.74 9.28 -11.45
N THR A 79 -1.64 8.60 -10.75
CA THR A 79 -3.04 8.46 -11.18
C THR A 79 -3.73 9.81 -11.30
N PRO A 80 -4.72 9.97 -12.21
CA PRO A 80 -5.38 11.25 -12.42
C PRO A 80 -6.04 11.80 -11.14
N LEU A 81 -5.86 13.08 -10.89
CA LEU A 81 -6.65 13.88 -9.95
C LEU A 81 -7.65 14.72 -10.75
N ILE A 82 -8.88 14.21 -10.90
CA ILE A 82 -9.89 14.69 -11.82
C ILE A 82 -10.76 15.74 -11.13
N PRO A 83 -10.86 16.99 -11.65
CA PRO A 83 -11.81 17.98 -11.13
C PRO A 83 -13.26 17.54 -11.36
N MET A 84 -14.12 17.71 -10.37
CA MET A 84 -15.55 17.33 -10.40
C MET A 84 -16.47 18.56 -10.29
N PRO A 85 -16.42 19.53 -11.20
CA PRO A 85 -17.05 20.85 -11.04
C PRO A 85 -18.58 20.79 -11.01
N ARG A 86 -19.20 19.81 -11.71
CA ARG A 86 -20.66 19.66 -11.70
C ARG A 86 -21.16 19.19 -10.34
N ILE A 87 -20.63 18.10 -9.85
CA ILE A 87 -20.98 17.53 -8.55
C ILE A 87 -20.63 18.53 -7.44
N GLY A 88 -19.46 19.17 -7.53
CA GLY A 88 -19.03 20.20 -6.58
C GLY A 88 -20.06 21.34 -6.45
N ARG A 89 -20.58 21.85 -7.56
CA ARG A 89 -21.62 22.90 -7.52
C ARG A 89 -22.92 22.42 -6.88
N GLU A 90 -23.35 21.18 -7.20
CA GLU A 90 -24.55 20.60 -6.61
C GLU A 90 -24.43 20.43 -5.09
N MET A 91 -23.22 20.20 -4.58
CA MET A 91 -22.92 20.02 -3.15
C MET A 91 -22.44 21.30 -2.44
N GLY A 92 -22.28 22.41 -3.14
CA GLY A 92 -21.73 23.65 -2.58
C GLY A 92 -20.23 23.58 -2.28
N ILE A 93 -19.50 22.67 -2.95
CA ILE A 93 -18.05 22.48 -2.79
C ILE A 93 -17.32 23.07 -3.99
N THR A 94 -16.48 24.07 -3.78
CA THR A 94 -15.79 24.79 -4.85
C THR A 94 -14.72 23.93 -5.53
N HIS A 95 -13.96 23.18 -4.76
CA HIS A 95 -12.83 22.36 -5.22
C HIS A 95 -13.03 20.90 -4.84
N LEU A 96 -13.79 20.19 -5.64
CA LEU A 96 -13.99 18.74 -5.50
C LEU A 96 -13.18 18.01 -6.57
N TYR A 97 -12.40 17.02 -6.13
CA TYR A 97 -11.56 16.19 -7.00
C TYR A 97 -11.83 14.70 -6.75
N MET A 98 -11.60 13.89 -7.77
CA MET A 98 -11.59 12.44 -7.69
C MET A 98 -10.19 11.94 -8.06
N LYS A 99 -9.53 11.20 -7.14
CA LYS A 99 -8.30 10.46 -7.42
C LYS A 99 -8.66 9.11 -8.02
N ASP A 100 -8.44 8.93 -9.32
CA ASP A 100 -8.83 7.71 -10.04
C ASP A 100 -7.76 6.63 -9.95
N GLU A 101 -7.95 5.70 -9.01
CA GLU A 101 -7.07 4.54 -8.83
C GLU A 101 -7.44 3.34 -9.73
N GLY A 102 -8.50 3.45 -10.51
CA GLY A 102 -8.96 2.40 -11.44
C GLY A 102 -8.06 2.22 -12.66
N VAL A 103 -7.21 3.18 -12.96
CA VAL A 103 -6.26 3.14 -14.09
C VAL A 103 -4.99 2.35 -13.82
N LEU A 104 -4.78 1.91 -12.58
CA LEU A 104 -3.59 1.15 -12.19
C LEU A 104 -3.61 -0.29 -12.73
N PRO A 105 -2.45 -0.96 -12.83
CA PRO A 105 -2.39 -2.40 -13.09
C PRO A 105 -3.33 -3.18 -12.16
N THR A 106 -4.04 -4.17 -12.68
CA THR A 106 -5.14 -4.89 -12.01
C THR A 106 -6.37 -4.03 -11.66
N GLY A 107 -6.52 -2.84 -12.29
CA GLY A 107 -7.70 -1.97 -12.16
C GLY A 107 -7.95 -1.43 -10.75
N THR A 108 -6.97 -1.47 -9.84
CA THR A 108 -7.19 -1.08 -8.45
C THR A 108 -5.94 -0.52 -7.77
N PHE A 109 -6.15 0.31 -6.73
CA PHE A 109 -5.06 0.83 -5.88
C PHE A 109 -4.22 -0.26 -5.16
N LYS A 110 -4.62 -1.53 -5.26
CA LYS A 110 -3.85 -2.64 -4.66
C LYS A 110 -2.48 -2.80 -5.30
N ALA A 111 -2.33 -2.44 -6.58
CA ALA A 111 -1.07 -2.42 -7.31
C ALA A 111 0.05 -1.68 -6.56
N ARG A 112 -0.25 -0.50 -5.96
CA ARG A 112 0.75 0.30 -5.22
C ARG A 112 1.41 -0.49 -4.09
N GLY A 113 0.58 -1.15 -3.26
CA GLY A 113 1.10 -1.93 -2.14
C GLY A 113 1.80 -3.21 -2.58
N ALA A 114 1.35 -3.81 -3.69
CA ALA A 114 1.99 -4.99 -4.26
C ALA A 114 3.37 -4.62 -4.86
N ALA A 115 3.48 -3.53 -5.60
CA ALA A 115 4.73 -3.06 -6.18
C ALA A 115 5.82 -2.90 -5.10
N VAL A 116 5.53 -2.16 -4.03
CA VAL A 116 6.51 -1.90 -2.98
C VAL A 116 6.75 -3.12 -2.09
N GLY A 117 5.68 -3.84 -1.71
CA GLY A 117 5.81 -5.03 -0.86
C GLY A 117 6.58 -6.16 -1.55
N VAL A 118 6.34 -6.40 -2.84
CA VAL A 118 7.06 -7.41 -3.62
C VAL A 118 8.50 -6.98 -3.90
N SER A 119 8.74 -5.70 -4.19
CA SER A 119 10.11 -5.18 -4.37
C SER A 119 10.94 -5.39 -3.12
N LYS A 120 10.40 -5.07 -1.95
CA LYS A 120 11.11 -5.30 -0.69
C LYS A 120 11.26 -6.79 -0.37
N ALA A 121 10.25 -7.61 -0.65
CA ALA A 121 10.36 -9.07 -0.50
C ALA A 121 11.47 -9.65 -1.39
N LYS A 122 11.60 -9.15 -2.64
CA LYS A 122 12.70 -9.51 -3.55
C LYS A 122 14.06 -9.13 -2.96
N GLU A 123 14.18 -7.90 -2.44
CA GLU A 123 15.42 -7.41 -1.81
C GLU A 123 15.80 -8.25 -0.59
N LEU A 124 14.82 -8.68 0.21
CA LEU A 124 15.02 -9.55 1.36
C LEU A 124 15.23 -11.03 0.97
N GLY A 125 15.33 -11.35 -0.31
CA GLY A 125 15.62 -12.69 -0.81
C GLY A 125 14.45 -13.68 -0.73
N VAL A 126 13.21 -13.20 -0.52
CA VAL A 126 12.00 -14.04 -0.47
C VAL A 126 11.83 -14.80 -1.79
N LYS A 127 11.62 -16.13 -1.70
CA LYS A 127 11.41 -17.01 -2.86
C LYS A 127 9.97 -17.43 -3.03
N ALA A 128 9.19 -17.41 -1.95
CA ALA A 128 7.78 -17.77 -1.97
C ALA A 128 6.99 -16.99 -0.93
N LEU A 129 5.78 -16.60 -1.28
CA LEU A 129 4.85 -15.90 -0.39
C LEU A 129 3.46 -16.55 -0.40
N ALA A 130 2.70 -16.30 0.65
CA ALA A 130 1.31 -16.70 0.74
C ALA A 130 0.44 -15.58 1.30
N MET A 131 -0.82 -15.50 0.85
CA MET A 131 -1.80 -14.58 1.43
C MET A 131 -3.24 -15.04 1.26
N PRO A 132 -4.13 -14.77 2.25
CA PRO A 132 -5.56 -14.86 2.09
C PRO A 132 -6.10 -13.57 1.47
N THR A 133 -7.14 -13.67 0.65
CA THR A 133 -7.75 -12.50 0.02
C THR A 133 -9.19 -12.76 -0.42
N ASN A 134 -10.02 -11.72 -0.47
CA ASN A 134 -11.33 -11.75 -1.11
C ASN A 134 -11.28 -11.28 -2.58
N GLY A 135 -10.08 -11.02 -3.15
CA GLY A 135 -9.99 -10.62 -4.55
C GLY A 135 -8.77 -9.74 -4.88
N ASN A 136 -8.99 -8.45 -5.10
CA ASN A 136 -8.04 -7.52 -5.73
C ASN A 136 -6.62 -7.49 -5.13
N ALA A 137 -6.48 -7.75 -3.82
CA ALA A 137 -5.14 -7.80 -3.22
C ALA A 137 -4.35 -9.01 -3.69
N GLY A 138 -5.00 -10.19 -3.79
CA GLY A 138 -4.36 -11.40 -4.32
C GLY A 138 -3.96 -11.25 -5.78
N ALA A 139 -4.86 -10.73 -6.62
CA ALA A 139 -4.57 -10.47 -8.03
C ALA A 139 -3.35 -9.56 -8.21
N ALA A 140 -3.29 -8.44 -7.48
CA ALA A 140 -2.15 -7.53 -7.54
C ALA A 140 -0.85 -8.20 -7.06
N TRP A 141 -0.86 -8.86 -5.89
CA TRP A 141 0.33 -9.52 -5.38
C TRP A 141 0.80 -10.67 -6.28
N ALA A 142 -0.12 -11.46 -6.86
CA ALA A 142 0.22 -12.51 -7.80
C ALA A 142 0.92 -11.97 -9.05
N LEU A 143 0.40 -10.89 -9.63
CA LEU A 143 0.97 -10.26 -10.83
C LEU A 143 2.38 -9.71 -10.58
N TYR A 144 2.58 -8.94 -9.50
CA TYR A 144 3.89 -8.37 -9.18
C TYR A 144 4.89 -9.43 -8.73
N ALA A 145 4.46 -10.44 -7.98
CA ALA A 145 5.31 -11.55 -7.58
C ALA A 145 5.76 -12.40 -8.78
N ALA A 146 4.88 -12.65 -9.75
CA ALA A 146 5.24 -13.31 -11.01
C ALA A 146 6.35 -12.54 -11.74
N ARG A 147 6.22 -11.20 -11.83
CA ARG A 147 7.26 -10.34 -12.42
C ARG A 147 8.59 -10.39 -11.66
N ALA A 148 8.54 -10.61 -10.36
CA ALA A 148 9.73 -10.75 -9.51
C ALA A 148 10.32 -12.17 -9.48
N GLY A 149 9.68 -13.15 -10.10
CA GLY A 149 10.06 -14.56 -10.01
C GLY A 149 9.80 -15.18 -8.64
N ILE A 150 8.90 -14.62 -7.84
CA ILE A 150 8.52 -15.10 -6.51
C ILE A 150 7.30 -16.01 -6.63
N LYS A 151 7.38 -17.24 -6.12
CA LYS A 151 6.26 -18.18 -6.10
C LYS A 151 5.15 -17.65 -5.18
N THR A 152 3.90 -17.71 -5.63
CA THR A 152 2.77 -17.15 -4.91
C THR A 152 1.71 -18.20 -4.63
N THR A 153 1.26 -18.27 -3.38
CA THR A 153 0.12 -19.07 -2.95
C THR A 153 -0.99 -18.15 -2.47
N ILE A 154 -2.14 -18.23 -3.12
CA ILE A 154 -3.33 -17.43 -2.81
C ILE A 154 -4.43 -18.34 -2.31
N VAL A 155 -5.05 -17.96 -1.20
CA VAL A 155 -6.23 -18.66 -0.65
C VAL A 155 -7.41 -17.68 -0.65
N MET A 156 -8.51 -18.08 -1.30
CA MET A 156 -9.74 -17.27 -1.42
C MET A 156 -10.96 -18.08 -0.96
N PRO A 157 -12.00 -17.42 -0.42
CA PRO A 157 -13.33 -18.00 -0.34
C PRO A 157 -13.86 -18.37 -1.74
N VAL A 158 -14.70 -19.42 -1.82
CA VAL A 158 -15.28 -19.89 -3.10
C VAL A 158 -16.21 -18.86 -3.76
N ASP A 159 -16.72 -17.90 -3.01
CA ASP A 159 -17.55 -16.79 -3.48
C ASP A 159 -16.76 -15.54 -3.91
N ALA A 160 -15.42 -15.60 -3.85
CA ALA A 160 -14.59 -14.52 -4.37
C ALA A 160 -14.89 -14.26 -5.86
N PRO A 161 -14.82 -13.00 -6.33
CA PRO A 161 -15.14 -12.65 -7.72
C PRO A 161 -14.34 -13.48 -8.73
N GLU A 162 -15.00 -14.02 -9.75
CA GLU A 162 -14.38 -14.88 -10.76
C GLU A 162 -13.20 -14.17 -11.46
N ILE A 163 -13.36 -12.88 -11.74
CA ILE A 163 -12.31 -12.09 -12.39
C ILE A 163 -11.00 -12.13 -11.60
N THR A 164 -11.04 -11.94 -10.30
CA THR A 164 -9.84 -11.93 -9.46
C THR A 164 -9.22 -13.32 -9.29
N ARG A 165 -10.03 -14.38 -9.33
CA ARG A 165 -9.53 -15.77 -9.40
C ARG A 165 -8.74 -15.99 -10.68
N LYS A 166 -9.34 -15.64 -11.84
CA LYS A 166 -8.68 -15.74 -13.15
C LYS A 166 -7.40 -14.91 -13.25
N GLU A 167 -7.38 -13.71 -12.67
CA GLU A 167 -6.16 -12.88 -12.62
C GLU A 167 -5.04 -13.55 -11.83
N CYS A 168 -5.35 -14.20 -10.70
CA CYS A 168 -4.37 -14.97 -9.93
C CYS A 168 -3.84 -16.17 -10.72
N GLU A 169 -4.71 -16.93 -11.37
CA GLU A 169 -4.36 -18.09 -12.18
C GLU A 169 -3.52 -17.68 -13.40
N ALA A 170 -3.93 -16.64 -14.11
CA ALA A 170 -3.20 -16.10 -15.27
C ALA A 170 -1.81 -15.58 -14.89
N SER A 171 -1.63 -15.11 -13.65
CA SER A 171 -0.33 -14.70 -13.09
C SER A 171 0.52 -15.89 -12.61
N GLY A 172 0.06 -17.13 -12.75
CA GLY A 172 0.79 -18.33 -12.33
C GLY A 172 0.80 -18.58 -10.83
N ALA A 173 -0.11 -17.98 -10.07
CA ALA A 173 -0.24 -18.26 -8.65
C ALA A 173 -0.90 -19.62 -8.37
N ASN A 174 -0.46 -20.29 -7.32
CA ASN A 174 -1.15 -21.45 -6.77
C ASN A 174 -2.42 -20.97 -6.05
N LEU A 175 -3.58 -21.09 -6.70
CA LEU A 175 -4.85 -20.66 -6.13
C LEU A 175 -5.55 -21.82 -5.42
N PHE A 176 -5.92 -21.60 -4.14
CA PHE A 176 -6.77 -22.52 -3.37
C PHE A 176 -8.07 -21.80 -2.98
N LEU A 177 -9.18 -22.52 -3.17
CA LEU A 177 -10.50 -22.05 -2.78
C LEU A 177 -10.96 -22.75 -1.51
N VAL A 178 -11.48 -21.97 -0.54
CA VAL A 178 -12.01 -22.49 0.72
C VAL A 178 -13.53 -22.27 0.76
N ASN A 179 -14.28 -23.30 1.11
CA ASN A 179 -15.69 -23.16 1.41
C ASN A 179 -15.86 -22.62 2.84
N GLY A 180 -15.75 -21.32 2.98
CA GLY A 180 -15.74 -20.61 4.25
C GLY A 180 -15.49 -19.13 4.07
N LEU A 181 -15.21 -18.43 5.17
CA LEU A 181 -14.95 -17.00 5.20
C LEU A 181 -13.47 -16.66 4.96
N ILE A 182 -13.17 -15.39 4.76
CA ILE A 182 -11.79 -14.89 4.68
C ILE A 182 -10.95 -15.26 5.92
N SER A 183 -11.57 -15.37 7.08
CA SER A 183 -10.91 -15.85 8.31
C SER A 183 -10.43 -17.30 8.20
N ASP A 184 -11.16 -18.15 7.48
CA ASP A 184 -10.78 -19.55 7.28
C ASP A 184 -9.65 -19.65 6.25
N ALA A 185 -9.71 -18.85 5.18
CA ALA A 185 -8.57 -18.67 4.28
C ALA A 185 -7.32 -18.20 5.04
N GLY A 186 -7.48 -17.26 5.98
CA GLY A 186 -6.40 -16.77 6.85
C GLY A 186 -5.77 -17.87 7.72
N LYS A 187 -6.57 -18.76 8.30
CA LYS A 187 -6.07 -19.91 9.07
C LYS A 187 -5.29 -20.90 8.19
N MET A 188 -5.76 -21.15 6.96
CA MET A 188 -5.04 -22.00 6.00
C MET A 188 -3.68 -21.41 5.63
N VAL A 189 -3.64 -20.11 5.31
CA VAL A 189 -2.39 -19.40 5.01
C VAL A 189 -1.44 -19.43 6.20
N ALA A 190 -1.90 -19.15 7.42
CA ALA A 190 -1.06 -19.18 8.61
C ALA A 190 -0.36 -20.55 8.81
N ARG A 191 -1.10 -21.66 8.61
CA ARG A 191 -0.53 -23.01 8.67
C ARG A 191 0.49 -23.28 7.55
N ALA A 192 0.22 -22.80 6.34
CA ALA A 192 1.15 -22.95 5.22
C ALA A 192 2.43 -22.13 5.45
N VAL A 193 2.31 -20.90 5.94
CA VAL A 193 3.43 -20.03 6.30
C VAL A 193 4.34 -20.69 7.33
N GLU A 194 3.77 -21.26 8.39
CA GLU A 194 4.52 -21.94 9.44
C GLU A 194 5.21 -23.22 8.94
N ARG A 195 4.46 -24.06 8.20
CA ARG A 195 4.96 -25.34 7.70
C ARG A 195 6.06 -25.18 6.63
N ASP A 196 5.86 -24.28 5.68
CA ASP A 196 6.66 -24.14 4.47
C ASP A 196 7.58 -22.91 4.50
N HIS A 197 7.65 -22.22 5.64
CA HIS A 197 8.46 -21.01 5.86
C HIS A 197 8.23 -19.93 4.78
N LEU A 198 6.95 -19.70 4.41
CA LEU A 198 6.58 -18.72 3.40
C LEU A 198 6.57 -17.30 3.98
N PHE A 199 6.79 -16.30 3.14
CA PHE A 199 6.56 -14.92 3.52
C PHE A 199 5.05 -14.67 3.62
N ASP A 200 4.56 -14.26 4.80
CA ASP A 200 3.15 -13.96 5.04
C ASP A 200 2.80 -12.58 4.49
N ALA A 201 2.25 -12.54 3.28
CA ALA A 201 1.77 -11.31 2.67
C ALA A 201 0.32 -10.96 3.06
N SER A 202 -0.19 -11.43 4.19
CA SER A 202 -1.50 -11.04 4.70
C SER A 202 -1.55 -9.58 5.10
N THR A 203 -2.75 -9.01 5.09
CA THR A 203 -2.96 -7.60 5.42
C THR A 203 -2.44 -7.25 6.82
N LEU A 204 -1.58 -6.25 6.92
CA LEU A 204 -0.91 -5.75 8.13
C LEU A 204 0.04 -6.76 8.80
N LYS A 205 0.34 -7.89 8.15
CA LYS A 205 1.37 -8.82 8.63
C LYS A 205 2.74 -8.60 7.98
N GLU A 206 2.83 -7.71 7.02
CA GLU A 206 4.08 -7.16 6.50
C GLU A 206 3.97 -5.63 6.46
N PRO A 207 5.06 -4.90 6.75
CA PRO A 207 5.00 -3.44 6.91
C PRO A 207 5.00 -2.66 5.59
N TYR A 208 5.37 -3.27 4.47
CA TYR A 208 5.80 -2.58 3.26
C TYR A 208 4.66 -2.14 2.34
N ARG A 209 3.50 -2.84 2.34
CA ARG A 209 2.34 -2.42 1.52
C ARG A 209 1.78 -1.06 1.91
N ILE A 210 1.93 -0.67 3.19
CA ILE A 210 1.55 0.67 3.65
C ILE A 210 2.34 1.72 2.88
N GLU A 211 3.64 1.50 2.68
CA GLU A 211 4.54 2.42 2.00
C GLU A 211 4.15 2.60 0.52
N GLY A 212 3.74 1.53 -0.15
CA GLY A 212 3.15 1.64 -1.48
C GLY A 212 1.87 2.47 -1.50
N LYS A 213 0.98 2.29 -0.50
CA LYS A 213 -0.25 3.11 -0.36
C LYS A 213 0.05 4.57 -0.01
N LYS A 214 1.13 4.82 0.71
CA LYS A 214 1.62 6.17 1.04
C LYS A 214 1.77 7.05 -0.21
N THR A 215 2.16 6.48 -1.34
CA THR A 215 2.34 7.23 -2.58
C THR A 215 1.06 7.92 -3.08
N MET A 216 -0.14 7.47 -2.71
CA MET A 216 -1.38 8.21 -2.99
C MET A 216 -1.38 9.58 -2.32
N GLY A 217 -0.96 9.66 -1.07
CA GLY A 217 -0.88 10.93 -0.33
C GLY A 217 0.21 11.86 -0.89
N LEU A 218 1.37 11.30 -1.25
CA LEU A 218 2.45 12.06 -1.90
C LEU A 218 1.98 12.66 -3.24
N GLU A 219 1.32 11.87 -4.07
CA GLU A 219 0.76 12.31 -5.36
C GLU A 219 -0.34 13.37 -5.18
N ILE A 220 -1.23 13.21 -4.20
CA ILE A 220 -2.27 14.21 -3.92
C ILE A 220 -1.62 15.56 -3.57
N ALA A 221 -0.62 15.57 -2.70
CA ALA A 221 0.09 16.79 -2.34
C ALA A 221 0.81 17.42 -3.55
N GLU A 222 1.53 16.62 -4.34
CA GLU A 222 2.23 17.07 -5.54
C GLU A 222 1.24 17.66 -6.58
N GLN A 223 0.14 16.94 -6.88
CA GLN A 223 -0.87 17.35 -7.87
C GLN A 223 -1.66 18.58 -7.44
N LEU A 224 -1.76 18.84 -6.14
CA LEU A 224 -2.34 20.09 -5.58
C LEU A 224 -1.31 21.21 -5.42
N GLY A 225 -0.10 21.07 -6.00
CA GLY A 225 0.97 22.06 -5.89
C GLY A 225 1.53 22.19 -4.48
N TRP A 226 1.72 21.05 -3.80
CA TRP A 226 2.24 20.94 -2.43
C TRP A 226 1.35 21.63 -1.39
N LYS A 227 0.05 21.48 -1.58
CA LYS A 227 -0.97 21.99 -0.64
C LYS A 227 -1.76 20.84 -0.04
N MET A 228 -2.13 20.99 1.23
CA MET A 228 -3.03 20.04 1.89
C MET A 228 -4.47 20.24 1.38
N PRO A 229 -5.21 19.16 1.05
CA PRO A 229 -6.66 19.25 0.93
C PRO A 229 -7.29 19.41 2.32
N ASP A 230 -8.51 19.97 2.40
CA ASP A 230 -9.24 20.09 3.67
C ASP A 230 -9.76 18.73 4.17
N VAL A 231 -10.23 17.90 3.22
CA VAL A 231 -10.88 16.62 3.52
C VAL A 231 -10.52 15.58 2.46
N ILE A 232 -10.27 14.36 2.88
CA ILE A 232 -10.13 13.19 1.99
C ILE A 232 -11.18 12.16 2.39
N LEU A 233 -12.12 11.87 1.49
CA LEU A 233 -13.06 10.76 1.59
C LEU A 233 -12.40 9.51 1.01
N TYR A 234 -12.27 8.46 1.80
CA TYR A 234 -11.56 7.25 1.37
C TYR A 234 -12.42 5.99 1.53
N PRO A 235 -12.80 5.31 0.42
CA PRO A 235 -13.45 4.00 0.49
C PRO A 235 -12.53 3.00 1.19
N THR A 236 -12.94 2.55 2.36
CA THR A 236 -12.06 1.86 3.32
C THR A 236 -12.43 0.38 3.46
N GLY A 237 -11.51 -0.50 3.09
CA GLY A 237 -11.55 -1.91 3.48
C GLY A 237 -10.85 -2.11 4.84
N GLY A 238 -9.66 -2.76 4.83
CA GLY A 238 -8.86 -2.99 6.05
C GLY A 238 -8.01 -1.80 6.54
N GLY A 239 -8.27 -0.56 6.08
CA GLY A 239 -7.64 0.65 6.60
C GLY A 239 -6.23 0.99 6.07
N VAL A 240 -5.56 0.07 5.37
CA VAL A 240 -4.15 0.25 4.93
C VAL A 240 -3.93 1.50 4.08
N GLY A 241 -4.89 1.83 3.20
CA GLY A 241 -4.75 2.98 2.30
C GLY A 241 -4.89 4.31 3.03
N ILE A 242 -5.86 4.43 3.93
CA ILE A 242 -6.05 5.66 4.72
C ILE A 242 -4.86 5.89 5.68
N ILE A 243 -4.29 4.81 6.24
CA ILE A 243 -3.05 4.86 7.04
C ILE A 243 -1.89 5.35 6.17
N GLY A 244 -1.75 4.83 4.94
CA GLY A 244 -0.71 5.26 4.01
C GLY A 244 -0.81 6.75 3.65
N ILE A 245 -2.03 7.23 3.33
CA ILE A 245 -2.27 8.66 3.04
C ILE A 245 -1.92 9.53 4.25
N TYR A 246 -2.40 9.15 5.45
CA TYR A 246 -2.06 9.87 6.68
C TYR A 246 -0.55 9.96 6.89
N LYS A 247 0.14 8.82 6.73
CA LYS A 247 1.60 8.74 6.88
C LYS A 247 2.32 9.66 5.89
N ALA A 248 1.90 9.66 4.61
CA ALA A 248 2.47 10.55 3.59
C ALA A 248 2.39 12.02 3.98
N LEU A 249 1.17 12.47 4.30
CA LEU A 249 0.92 13.88 4.61
C LEU A 249 1.60 14.32 5.92
N SER A 250 1.68 13.41 6.91
CA SER A 250 2.41 13.66 8.16
C SER A 250 3.92 13.78 7.92
N GLU A 251 4.49 12.92 7.07
CA GLU A 251 5.92 12.97 6.72
C GLU A 251 6.25 14.25 5.92
N LEU A 252 5.41 14.63 4.95
CA LEU A 252 5.57 15.87 4.20
C LEU A 252 5.49 17.13 5.10
N LEU A 253 4.57 17.13 6.07
CA LEU A 253 4.44 18.20 7.05
C LEU A 253 5.70 18.29 7.94
N GLN A 254 6.20 17.15 8.41
CA GLN A 254 7.42 17.08 9.21
C GLN A 254 8.65 17.58 8.43
N MET A 255 8.70 17.34 7.12
CA MET A 255 9.76 17.81 6.22
C MET A 255 9.61 19.30 5.84
N GLY A 256 8.51 19.95 6.20
CA GLY A 256 8.23 21.32 5.80
C GLY A 256 7.90 21.50 4.30
N TRP A 257 7.51 20.44 3.60
CA TRP A 257 7.12 20.52 2.20
C TRP A 257 5.68 20.98 2.00
N VAL A 258 4.85 20.80 3.01
CA VAL A 258 3.48 21.26 3.08
C VAL A 258 3.24 21.99 4.40
N GLU A 259 2.28 22.89 4.43
CA GLU A 259 1.93 23.71 5.59
C GLU A 259 0.44 23.52 5.95
N GLY A 260 0.08 23.93 7.17
CA GLY A 260 -1.28 23.90 7.68
C GLY A 260 -1.64 22.61 8.44
N PRO A 261 -2.92 22.45 8.80
CA PRO A 261 -3.38 21.27 9.50
C PRO A 261 -3.44 20.05 8.56
N LEU A 262 -3.28 18.86 9.11
CA LEU A 262 -3.57 17.62 8.37
C LEU A 262 -5.04 17.58 7.95
N PRO A 263 -5.36 17.05 6.77
CA PRO A 263 -6.74 16.95 6.31
C PRO A 263 -7.58 16.06 7.22
N ARG A 264 -8.88 16.33 7.26
CA ARG A 264 -9.83 15.39 7.83
C ARG A 264 -9.91 14.15 6.94
N LEU A 265 -9.48 13.01 7.46
CA LEU A 265 -9.61 11.73 6.79
C LEU A 265 -10.94 11.08 7.16
N VAL A 266 -11.75 10.77 6.18
CA VAL A 266 -13.09 10.19 6.37
C VAL A 266 -13.09 8.77 5.78
N ALA A 267 -13.16 7.77 6.66
CA ALA A 267 -13.34 6.37 6.25
C ALA A 267 -14.79 6.13 5.82
N VAL A 268 -14.98 5.66 4.59
CA VAL A 268 -16.29 5.31 4.04
C VAL A 268 -16.36 3.79 3.88
N GLN A 269 -17.34 3.16 4.48
CA GLN A 269 -17.58 1.71 4.40
C GLN A 269 -19.03 1.43 4.04
N ALA A 270 -19.28 0.26 3.45
CA ALA A 270 -20.63 -0.22 3.20
C ALA A 270 -21.35 -0.49 4.55
N GLU A 271 -22.60 -0.09 4.67
CA GLU A 271 -23.40 -0.23 5.89
C GLU A 271 -23.42 -1.67 6.42
N GLY A 272 -23.51 -2.66 5.54
CA GLY A 272 -23.50 -4.08 5.91
C GLY A 272 -22.13 -4.63 6.37
N CYS A 273 -21.03 -3.85 6.25
CA CYS A 273 -19.70 -4.23 6.70
C CYS A 273 -18.84 -2.99 6.99
N ALA A 274 -19.03 -2.40 8.17
CA ALA A 274 -18.42 -1.12 8.56
C ALA A 274 -17.67 -1.18 9.91
N PRO A 275 -16.77 -2.14 10.14
CA PRO A 275 -16.13 -2.31 11.45
C PRO A 275 -15.27 -1.12 11.87
N ILE A 276 -14.67 -0.37 10.93
CA ILE A 276 -13.85 0.80 11.26
C ILE A 276 -14.73 2.01 11.58
N VAL A 277 -15.87 2.15 10.91
CA VAL A 277 -16.83 3.24 11.17
C VAL A 277 -17.57 3.05 12.49
N GLN A 278 -17.72 1.79 12.93
CA GLN A 278 -18.42 1.41 14.17
C GLN A 278 -17.50 1.40 15.40
N ALA A 279 -16.17 1.41 15.22
CA ALA A 279 -15.18 1.41 16.29
C ALA A 279 -14.96 2.81 16.89
#